data_abff764723fa635655ca635012ea7614
#
_entry.id   abff764723fa635655ca635012ea7614
#
_cell.length_a   1.000
_cell.length_b   1.000
_cell.length_c   1.000
_cell.angle_alpha   90.00
_cell.angle_beta   90.00
_cell.angle_gamma   90.00
#
_symmetry.space_group_name_H-M   'P 1'
#
loop_
_entity.id
_entity.type
_entity.pdbx_description
1 polymer ?
#
loop_
_entity_poly.entity_id
_entity_poly.type
_entity_poly.pdbx_seq_one_letter_code
_entity_poly.pdbx_strand_id
1 'polypeptide(L)'
;MDPQITNHLVVILTGFSMYNMQKIYLFKVNILPIGENKDIASEYKGKSLGLLTAKGISVGDTVKISTTTSDTEFTAILMPRYESADENHIVIKLKSGYNIGIELTHIRSIIKIMQCSDQNVSIVPNVTRSTATNAWLPDERGEVENEDKKQDELHPRIALISTGGTIASRIDYRTGGVHAALSASDLYASIPELAKYASVDPEILLNEYSENLRPEHWTLIANKVGEKVKSGRYQGIIISHGTDTMHYTASALSFALQNLPIPVVLVGAQRSSDRPSSDAALNLIGATIFSIKSNFSGVFVAMHASYSDDVIACHIGTRVRKNHTSRRNAFESIGAIPVALIKGDLLETQPQQLDIKLQKRSNNWDGSGNFAVKSDYDSSVILLKYHPGFDPELITHVMTTPRYKAIILEGTGLGHISRECIPKIQKAIESGIMVFMTSQCIWGRIRMTVYDTGRDLLNIGVIPLSNMIPETAIVKAMWVIANSNSVESATKMMQENLANEISAVSPIEDRCMEVL
;
A
#
# COMPACT_ATOMS: atom_id res chain seq x y z
N MET A 1 -22.82 40.20 38.15
CA MET A 1 -22.05 39.14 38.82
C MET A 1 -22.32 37.86 38.07
N ASP A 2 -21.35 37.45 37.35
CA ASP A 2 -21.41 36.37 36.34
C ASP A 2 -21.00 35.03 37.00
N PRO A 3 -21.69 33.91 36.79
CA PRO A 3 -21.18 32.61 37.18
C PRO A 3 -20.77 31.82 35.92
N GLN A 4 -19.48 31.58 35.79
CA GLN A 4 -18.89 30.64 34.83
C GLN A 4 -19.43 29.24 35.05
N ILE A 5 -20.01 28.69 33.99
CA ILE A 5 -20.41 27.28 33.92
C ILE A 5 -19.21 26.47 33.43
N THR A 6 -18.66 25.68 34.32
CA THR A 6 -17.63 24.67 34.00
C THR A 6 -18.33 23.36 33.60
N ASN A 7 -18.32 23.02 32.33
CA ASN A 7 -18.79 21.71 31.88
C ASN A 7 -17.71 20.65 32.10
N HIS A 8 -17.88 19.80 33.09
CA HIS A 8 -17.14 18.56 33.26
C HIS A 8 -17.94 17.40 32.65
N LEU A 9 -17.40 16.81 31.62
CA LEU A 9 -17.88 15.53 31.11
C LEU A 9 -17.22 14.41 31.91
N VAL A 10 -18.00 13.72 32.75
CA VAL A 10 -17.56 12.53 33.49
C VAL A 10 -17.91 11.31 32.64
N VAL A 11 -16.90 10.62 32.10
CA VAL A 11 -17.08 9.30 31.49
C VAL A 11 -16.96 8.25 32.57
N ILE A 12 -18.07 7.62 32.94
CA ILE A 12 -18.11 6.48 33.87
C ILE A 12 -17.91 5.21 33.05
N LEU A 13 -16.76 4.58 33.20
CA LEU A 13 -16.53 3.20 32.75
C LEU A 13 -17.07 2.26 33.84
N THR A 14 -18.22 1.65 33.61
CA THR A 14 -18.75 0.56 34.45
C THR A 14 -18.25 -0.78 33.92
N GLY A 15 -17.53 -1.50 34.76
CA GLY A 15 -17.26 -2.92 34.59
C GLY A 15 -15.83 -3.36 34.86
N PHE A 16 -15.43 -3.37 36.13
CA PHE A 16 -14.39 -4.31 36.59
C PHE A 16 -14.60 -4.67 38.07
N SER A 17 -14.54 -5.98 38.30
CA SER A 17 -14.68 -6.67 39.58
C SER A 17 -13.61 -6.25 40.58
N MET A 18 -14.02 -6.10 41.84
CA MET A 18 -13.14 -5.81 42.99
C MET A 18 -12.13 -6.92 43.22
N TYR A 19 -10.85 -6.62 43.12
CA TYR A 19 -9.82 -7.09 44.05
C TYR A 19 -8.52 -6.24 43.85
N ASN A 20 -8.05 -5.70 44.98
CA ASN A 20 -6.81 -4.93 45.16
C ASN A 20 -6.81 -3.45 44.71
N MET A 21 -7.30 -2.62 45.65
CA MET A 21 -6.94 -1.20 45.72
C MET A 21 -5.53 -1.02 46.23
N GLN A 22 -4.59 -0.58 45.40
CA GLN A 22 -3.48 0.31 45.80
C GLN A 22 -2.83 0.97 44.58
N LYS A 23 -2.91 2.31 44.57
CA LYS A 23 -2.31 3.27 43.66
C LYS A 23 -3.06 3.52 42.32
N ILE A 24 -4.02 4.44 42.41
CA ILE A 24 -4.57 5.14 41.23
C ILE A 24 -3.57 6.27 40.89
N TYR A 25 -2.89 6.12 39.74
CA TYR A 25 -2.19 7.26 39.12
C TYR A 25 -3.18 8.04 38.26
N LEU A 26 -3.57 9.22 38.73
CA LEU A 26 -4.31 10.19 37.93
C LEU A 26 -3.38 10.79 36.87
N PHE A 27 -3.46 10.29 35.64
CA PHE A 27 -2.89 11.01 34.51
C PHE A 27 -3.78 12.20 34.17
N LYS A 28 -3.26 13.39 34.38
CA LYS A 28 -3.90 14.62 33.92
C LYS A 28 -3.71 14.71 32.42
N VAL A 29 -4.71 14.25 31.64
CA VAL A 29 -4.75 14.48 30.20
C VAL A 29 -5.15 15.95 30.00
N ASN A 30 -4.21 16.78 29.62
CA ASN A 30 -4.51 18.11 29.13
C ASN A 30 -5.14 18.01 27.75
N ILE A 31 -6.46 18.03 27.67
CA ILE A 31 -7.19 18.23 26.42
C ILE A 31 -7.07 19.71 26.08
N LEU A 32 -6.29 20.03 25.05
CA LEU A 32 -6.24 21.36 24.49
C LEU A 32 -7.62 21.68 23.86
N PRO A 33 -8.18 22.87 24.04
CA PRO A 33 -9.46 23.26 23.46
C PRO A 33 -9.37 23.27 21.92
N ILE A 34 -10.34 22.67 21.28
CA ILE A 34 -10.56 22.76 19.83
C ILE A 34 -11.16 24.15 19.57
N GLY A 35 -10.37 25.01 18.93
CA GLY A 35 -10.86 26.26 18.38
C GLY A 35 -10.14 27.50 18.90
N GLU A 36 -8.99 27.76 18.33
CA GLU A 36 -8.47 29.10 18.08
C GLU A 36 -7.49 28.99 16.92
N ASN A 37 -7.57 29.94 15.98
CA ASN A 37 -6.65 30.06 14.84
C ASN A 37 -5.20 29.98 15.35
N LYS A 38 -4.60 28.79 15.30
CA LYS A 38 -3.16 28.65 15.46
C LYS A 38 -2.52 29.32 14.27
N ASP A 39 -1.78 30.38 14.52
CA ASP A 39 -0.90 31.00 13.53
C ASP A 39 -0.12 29.93 12.79
N ILE A 40 -0.26 29.93 11.46
CA ILE A 40 0.28 28.92 10.52
C ILE A 40 1.81 28.82 10.55
N ALA A 41 2.47 29.70 11.30
CA ALA A 41 3.93 29.67 11.56
C ALA A 41 4.35 28.73 12.71
N SER A 42 3.43 27.96 13.33
CA SER A 42 3.66 27.25 14.59
C SER A 42 4.66 26.07 14.53
N GLU A 43 5.11 25.65 13.36
CA GLU A 43 6.09 24.55 13.19
C GLU A 43 7.54 25.03 13.07
N TYR A 44 7.75 26.34 12.83
CA TYR A 44 9.06 26.97 12.91
C TYR A 44 9.34 27.41 14.36
N LYS A 45 10.61 27.33 14.79
CA LYS A 45 11.04 27.65 16.15
C LYS A 45 12.20 28.66 16.14
N GLY A 46 12.41 29.31 17.27
CA GLY A 46 13.59 30.14 17.50
C GLY A 46 13.83 31.18 16.40
N LYS A 47 15.01 31.17 15.80
CA LYS A 47 15.47 32.19 14.84
C LYS A 47 14.66 32.18 13.54
N SER A 48 14.30 30.98 13.03
CA SER A 48 13.52 30.85 11.81
C SER A 48 12.10 31.40 11.98
N LEU A 49 11.45 31.09 13.11
CA LEU A 49 10.13 31.65 13.46
C LEU A 49 10.22 33.19 13.59
N GLY A 50 11.24 33.69 14.28
CA GLY A 50 11.45 35.14 14.44
C GLY A 50 11.59 35.87 13.11
N LEU A 51 12.36 35.32 12.15
CA LEU A 51 12.50 35.89 10.81
C LEU A 51 11.18 35.91 10.06
N LEU A 52 10.45 34.78 10.05
CA LEU A 52 9.19 34.66 9.31
C LEU A 52 8.10 35.56 9.89
N THR A 53 7.97 35.62 11.22
CA THR A 53 7.03 36.50 11.92
C THR A 53 7.33 37.98 11.63
N ALA A 54 8.61 38.38 11.72
CA ALA A 54 9.02 39.76 11.42
C ALA A 54 8.73 40.22 9.99
N LYS A 55 8.59 39.26 9.05
CA LYS A 55 8.29 39.50 7.64
C LYS A 55 6.81 39.23 7.28
N GLY A 56 5.98 38.82 8.24
CA GLY A 56 4.57 38.46 8.00
C GLY A 56 4.40 37.30 7.03
N ILE A 57 5.33 36.32 7.08
CA ILE A 57 5.36 35.18 6.17
C ILE A 57 4.85 33.95 6.93
N SER A 58 3.89 33.25 6.32
CA SER A 58 3.28 32.01 6.83
C SER A 58 3.58 30.83 5.92
N VAL A 59 3.48 29.62 6.44
CA VAL A 59 3.58 28.38 5.65
C VAL A 59 2.53 28.40 4.54
N GLY A 60 2.95 28.05 3.31
CA GLY A 60 2.12 28.14 2.11
C GLY A 60 2.24 29.46 1.34
N ASP A 61 2.83 30.50 1.93
CA ASP A 61 3.05 31.76 1.22
C ASP A 61 4.08 31.61 0.11
N THR A 62 3.83 32.30 -1.00
CA THR A 62 4.84 32.45 -2.06
C THR A 62 5.84 33.53 -1.63
N VAL A 63 7.11 33.15 -1.57
CA VAL A 63 8.21 34.01 -1.14
C VAL A 63 9.24 34.17 -2.25
N LYS A 64 9.86 35.35 -2.29
CA LYS A 64 11.04 35.62 -3.07
C LYS A 64 12.25 35.70 -2.16
N ILE A 65 13.25 34.86 -2.39
CA ILE A 65 14.46 34.75 -1.56
C ILE A 65 15.69 35.07 -2.42
N SER A 66 16.54 35.95 -1.91
CA SER A 66 17.90 36.12 -2.45
C SER A 66 18.93 35.60 -1.43
N THR A 67 19.96 34.93 -1.93
CA THR A 67 20.99 34.29 -1.10
C THR A 67 22.29 35.11 -1.09
N THR A 68 23.11 34.88 -0.06
CA THR A 68 24.44 35.51 0.07
C THR A 68 25.50 34.84 -0.79
N THR A 69 25.28 33.57 -1.20
CA THR A 69 26.24 32.73 -1.89
C THR A 69 26.16 32.82 -3.43
N SER A 70 25.05 33.35 -3.96
CA SER A 70 24.87 33.58 -5.40
C SER A 70 23.92 34.76 -5.61
N ASP A 71 24.04 35.46 -6.74
CA ASP A 71 23.07 36.50 -7.14
C ASP A 71 21.74 35.90 -7.65
N THR A 72 21.52 34.63 -7.39
CA THR A 72 20.30 33.89 -7.79
C THR A 72 19.16 34.22 -6.81
N GLU A 73 18.03 34.64 -7.39
CA GLU A 73 16.78 34.83 -6.67
C GLU A 73 15.86 33.63 -6.90
N PHE A 74 15.27 33.11 -5.83
CA PHE A 74 14.30 32.01 -5.88
C PHE A 74 12.90 32.55 -5.62
N THR A 75 11.95 32.20 -6.48
CA THR A 75 10.52 32.32 -6.17
C THR A 75 10.02 30.93 -5.82
N ALA A 76 9.50 30.77 -4.61
CA ALA A 76 9.19 29.47 -4.03
C ALA A 76 8.05 29.59 -3.02
N ILE A 77 7.50 28.45 -2.60
CA ILE A 77 6.48 28.36 -1.55
C ILE A 77 7.18 27.98 -0.25
N LEU A 78 6.88 28.69 0.86
CA LEU A 78 7.36 28.32 2.18
C LEU A 78 6.68 27.02 2.64
N MET A 79 7.48 26.01 2.96
CA MET A 79 7.00 24.68 3.38
C MET A 79 6.96 24.55 4.90
N PRO A 80 6.09 23.70 5.45
CA PRO A 80 6.08 23.37 6.88
C PRO A 80 7.36 22.62 7.28
N ARG A 81 7.67 22.65 8.60
CA ARG A 81 8.78 21.90 9.18
C ARG A 81 8.30 20.91 10.22
N TYR A 82 9.11 19.87 10.45
CA TYR A 82 8.84 18.89 11.51
C TYR A 82 9.16 19.46 12.90
N GLU A 83 8.44 19.02 13.92
CA GLU A 83 8.63 19.44 15.31
C GLU A 83 10.06 19.25 15.84
N SER A 84 10.79 18.25 15.33
CA SER A 84 12.19 17.97 15.69
C SER A 84 13.22 18.74 14.84
N ALA A 85 12.79 19.62 13.94
CA ALA A 85 13.70 20.35 13.05
C ALA A 85 14.49 21.44 13.82
N ASP A 86 15.70 21.78 13.31
CA ASP A 86 16.54 22.84 13.86
C ASP A 86 15.94 24.25 13.66
N GLU A 87 16.49 25.23 14.36
CA GLU A 87 16.00 26.61 14.37
C GLU A 87 16.61 27.50 13.29
N ASN A 88 17.60 27.01 12.53
CA ASN A 88 18.45 27.84 11.69
C ASN A 88 18.13 27.73 10.18
N HIS A 89 17.19 26.84 9.78
CA HIS A 89 16.85 26.65 8.37
C HIS A 89 15.37 26.96 8.11
N ILE A 90 15.08 27.41 6.90
CA ILE A 90 13.73 27.40 6.32
C ILE A 90 13.69 26.39 5.16
N VAL A 91 12.51 25.83 4.87
CA VAL A 91 12.30 24.91 3.75
C VAL A 91 11.37 25.57 2.74
N ILE A 92 11.80 25.60 1.47
CA ILE A 92 11.03 26.16 0.37
C ILE A 92 10.83 25.14 -0.74
N LYS A 93 9.71 25.22 -1.44
CA LYS A 93 9.41 24.43 -2.65
C LYS A 93 9.59 25.31 -3.89
N LEU A 94 10.53 24.93 -4.75
CA LEU A 94 10.78 25.61 -6.02
C LEU A 94 9.66 25.32 -7.03
N LYS A 95 9.56 26.13 -8.09
CA LYS A 95 8.65 25.89 -9.24
C LYS A 95 8.89 24.54 -9.94
N SER A 96 10.13 24.03 -9.88
CA SER A 96 10.49 22.69 -10.35
C SER A 96 9.93 21.56 -9.48
N GLY A 97 9.30 21.89 -8.33
CA GLY A 97 8.77 20.94 -7.35
C GLY A 97 9.77 20.48 -6.28
N TYR A 98 11.07 20.79 -6.41
CA TYR A 98 12.06 20.41 -5.39
C TYR A 98 11.91 21.23 -4.11
N ASN A 99 12.03 20.57 -2.95
CA ASN A 99 12.15 21.20 -1.66
C ASN A 99 13.63 21.44 -1.34
N ILE A 100 13.96 22.65 -0.94
CA ILE A 100 15.33 23.04 -0.56
C ILE A 100 15.30 23.59 0.87
N GLY A 101 16.20 23.09 1.73
CA GLY A 101 16.51 23.71 3.02
C GLY A 101 17.53 24.85 2.80
N ILE A 102 17.22 26.03 3.30
CA ILE A 102 18.14 27.19 3.25
C ILE A 102 18.45 27.59 4.68
N GLU A 103 19.75 27.61 5.02
CA GLU A 103 20.21 28.13 6.29
C GLU A 103 20.02 29.65 6.36
N LEU A 104 19.56 30.17 7.49
CA LEU A 104 19.26 31.60 7.66
C LEU A 104 20.46 32.51 7.38
N THR A 105 21.68 32.05 7.67
CA THR A 105 22.94 32.77 7.40
C THR A 105 23.18 33.01 5.90
N HIS A 106 22.59 32.18 5.06
CA HIS A 106 22.67 32.27 3.60
C HIS A 106 21.53 33.09 2.99
N ILE A 107 20.58 33.59 3.78
CA ILE A 107 19.48 34.42 3.28
C ILE A 107 19.86 35.90 3.35
N ARG A 108 20.03 36.57 2.20
CA ARG A 108 20.22 37.99 2.11
C ARG A 108 18.90 38.74 2.31
N SER A 109 17.84 38.29 1.67
CA SER A 109 16.50 38.85 1.82
C SER A 109 15.42 37.77 1.58
N ILE A 110 14.28 37.91 2.25
CA ILE A 110 13.06 37.12 2.03
C ILE A 110 11.87 38.09 2.03
N ILE A 111 11.02 37.99 1.01
CA ILE A 111 9.87 38.89 0.78
C ILE A 111 8.66 38.02 0.41
N LYS A 112 7.51 38.26 1.04
CA LYS A 112 6.23 37.67 0.65
C LYS A 112 5.74 38.31 -0.65
N ILE A 113 5.40 37.48 -1.63
CA ILE A 113 4.88 37.94 -2.93
C ILE A 113 3.34 37.81 -2.95
N MET A 114 2.79 36.71 -2.43
CA MET A 114 1.37 36.44 -2.46
C MET A 114 0.95 35.70 -1.19
N GLN A 115 -0.20 36.08 -0.64
CA GLN A 115 -0.81 35.35 0.49
C GLN A 115 -1.58 34.16 -0.08
N CYS A 116 -1.44 32.99 0.52
CA CYS A 116 -2.30 31.85 0.19
C CYS A 116 -3.73 32.21 0.64
N SER A 117 -4.57 32.69 -0.28
CA SER A 117 -6.01 32.73 -0.05
C SER A 117 -6.53 31.29 -0.14
N ASP A 118 -7.52 30.91 0.66
CA ASP A 118 -8.16 29.59 0.73
C ASP A 118 -8.77 29.05 -0.57
N GLN A 119 -8.20 29.39 -1.72
CA GLN A 119 -8.61 28.89 -3.02
C GLN A 119 -7.52 28.00 -3.59
N ASN A 120 -7.89 26.79 -3.95
CA ASN A 120 -7.14 25.77 -4.66
C ASN A 120 -6.25 26.37 -5.76
N VAL A 121 -4.99 26.65 -5.48
CA VAL A 121 -4.02 26.99 -6.51
C VAL A 121 -3.45 25.70 -7.07
N SER A 122 -4.08 25.18 -8.10
CA SER A 122 -3.46 24.22 -9.01
C SER A 122 -2.33 24.94 -9.75
N ILE A 123 -1.07 24.67 -9.37
CA ILE A 123 0.09 25.08 -10.16
C ILE A 123 0.17 24.10 -11.34
N VAL A 124 -0.53 24.42 -12.41
CA VAL A 124 -0.28 23.84 -13.73
C VAL A 124 0.92 24.57 -14.32
N PRO A 125 1.98 23.92 -14.79
CA PRO A 125 3.03 24.59 -15.56
C PRO A 125 2.38 25.24 -16.77
N ASN A 126 2.62 26.54 -16.98
CA ASN A 126 2.24 27.21 -18.19
C ASN A 126 2.97 26.56 -19.39
N VAL A 127 2.32 25.61 -20.02
CA VAL A 127 2.59 25.29 -21.41
C VAL A 127 2.02 26.45 -22.20
N THR A 128 2.88 27.16 -22.91
CA THR A 128 2.55 28.20 -23.87
C THR A 128 1.38 27.72 -24.73
N ARG A 129 0.23 28.35 -24.56
CA ARG A 129 -0.93 28.15 -25.43
C ARG A 129 -0.51 28.61 -26.85
N SER A 130 -0.24 27.67 -27.72
CA SER A 130 -0.47 27.86 -29.13
C SER A 130 -1.98 27.90 -29.34
N THR A 131 -2.43 28.92 -30.01
CA THR A 131 -3.79 29.21 -30.42
C THR A 131 -4.45 27.98 -31.06
N ALA A 132 -5.26 27.26 -30.32
CA ALA A 132 -6.29 26.40 -30.86
C ALA A 132 -7.61 26.72 -30.12
N THR A 133 -8.52 27.15 -30.91
CA THR A 133 -9.83 27.70 -30.69
C THR A 133 -10.69 26.97 -29.62
N ASN A 134 -11.39 27.80 -28.84
CA ASN A 134 -12.51 27.46 -27.99
C ASN A 134 -13.50 26.48 -28.63
N ALA A 135 -13.70 25.32 -28.05
CA ALA A 135 -14.84 24.48 -28.32
C ALA A 135 -15.16 23.54 -27.14
N TRP A 136 -15.69 24.09 -26.04
CA TRP A 136 -16.45 23.28 -25.06
C TRP A 136 -17.42 24.19 -24.30
N LEU A 137 -18.46 24.65 -25.04
CA LEU A 137 -19.77 25.00 -24.50
C LEU A 137 -20.79 24.26 -25.38
N PRO A 138 -21.79 23.60 -24.83
CA PRO A 138 -22.79 22.95 -25.65
C PRO A 138 -23.66 24.02 -26.30
N ASP A 139 -23.56 24.15 -27.61
CA ASP A 139 -24.58 24.83 -28.41
C ASP A 139 -25.57 23.78 -28.91
N GLU A 140 -26.83 24.03 -28.62
CA GLU A 140 -27.94 23.25 -29.15
C GLU A 140 -27.98 23.44 -30.66
N ARG A 141 -27.63 22.44 -31.42
CA ARG A 141 -28.23 22.03 -32.71
C ARG A 141 -27.28 21.12 -33.52
N GLY A 142 -27.72 19.91 -33.76
CA GLY A 142 -27.48 19.16 -34.99
C GLY A 142 -26.22 18.31 -35.05
N GLU A 143 -26.40 17.04 -34.84
CA GLU A 143 -25.74 15.91 -35.51
C GLU A 143 -24.24 16.05 -35.86
N VAL A 144 -23.36 15.78 -34.86
CA VAL A 144 -22.03 15.20 -35.08
C VAL A 144 -21.90 13.98 -34.16
N GLU A 145 -22.73 12.98 -34.41
CA GLU A 145 -22.48 11.63 -33.92
C GLU A 145 -21.67 10.91 -35.01
N ASN A 146 -20.45 10.45 -34.71
CA ASN A 146 -19.89 9.18 -35.21
C ASN A 146 -18.37 9.12 -35.41
N GLU A 147 -17.56 10.14 -35.12
CA GLU A 147 -16.11 9.98 -35.26
C GLU A 147 -15.39 9.66 -33.94
N ASP A 148 -15.83 10.24 -32.81
CA ASP A 148 -15.22 9.96 -31.50
C ASP A 148 -15.57 8.57 -30.96
N LYS A 149 -16.76 8.03 -31.28
CA LYS A 149 -17.15 6.67 -30.88
C LYS A 149 -16.36 5.59 -31.63
N LYS A 150 -15.81 5.87 -32.81
CA LYS A 150 -15.00 4.90 -33.57
C LYS A 150 -13.55 4.84 -33.13
N GLN A 151 -13.01 5.86 -32.48
CA GLN A 151 -11.66 5.82 -31.92
C GLN A 151 -11.61 5.10 -30.58
N ASP A 152 -12.66 5.19 -29.76
CA ASP A 152 -12.77 4.48 -28.47
C ASP A 152 -12.88 2.95 -28.63
N GLU A 153 -13.36 2.44 -29.77
CA GLU A 153 -13.44 1.00 -30.05
C GLU A 153 -12.09 0.36 -30.43
N LEU A 154 -11.05 1.14 -30.71
CA LEU A 154 -9.73 0.64 -31.16
C LEU A 154 -8.73 0.46 -30.01
N HIS A 155 -8.93 1.06 -28.85
CA HIS A 155 -8.03 0.94 -27.71
C HIS A 155 -8.48 -0.12 -26.69
N PRO A 156 -7.53 -0.93 -26.16
CA PRO A 156 -7.85 -1.86 -25.07
C PRO A 156 -8.42 -1.12 -23.87
N ARG A 157 -9.52 -1.63 -23.29
CA ARG A 157 -10.17 -1.01 -22.14
C ARG A 157 -9.70 -1.61 -20.83
N ILE A 158 -9.33 -0.78 -19.86
CA ILE A 158 -8.96 -1.19 -18.50
C ILE A 158 -9.80 -0.46 -17.45
N ALA A 159 -10.08 -1.12 -16.33
CA ALA A 159 -10.65 -0.46 -15.16
C ALA A 159 -9.53 -0.04 -14.20
N LEU A 160 -9.58 1.20 -13.69
CA LEU A 160 -8.70 1.71 -12.65
C LEU A 160 -9.50 1.91 -11.37
N ILE A 161 -9.32 1.03 -10.38
CA ILE A 161 -9.99 1.08 -9.09
C ILE A 161 -9.04 1.73 -8.08
N SER A 162 -9.44 2.84 -7.46
CA SER A 162 -8.66 3.49 -6.40
C SER A 162 -9.10 3.02 -5.03
N THR A 163 -8.13 2.63 -4.20
CA THR A 163 -8.33 2.34 -2.77
C THR A 163 -7.68 3.39 -1.86
N GLY A 164 -7.05 4.42 -2.43
CA GLY A 164 -6.29 5.44 -1.70
C GLY A 164 -4.78 5.24 -1.85
N GLY A 165 -4.04 5.57 -0.79
CA GLY A 165 -2.59 5.43 -0.72
C GLY A 165 -1.81 6.57 -1.37
N THR A 166 -0.46 6.49 -1.30
CA THR A 166 0.47 7.56 -1.72
C THR A 166 0.36 7.91 -3.20
N ILE A 167 0.01 6.98 -4.05
CA ILE A 167 -0.16 7.20 -5.49
C ILE A 167 -1.31 8.17 -5.80
N ALA A 168 -2.37 8.14 -4.97
CA ALA A 168 -3.53 9.02 -5.04
C ALA A 168 -3.48 10.14 -3.99
N SER A 169 -2.29 10.53 -3.52
CA SER A 169 -2.12 11.46 -2.40
C SER A 169 -1.44 12.74 -2.81
N ARG A 170 -1.70 13.81 -2.04
CA ARG A 170 -1.03 15.11 -2.12
C ARG A 170 -0.47 15.52 -0.77
N ILE A 171 0.49 16.42 -0.78
CA ILE A 171 1.01 17.04 0.45
C ILE A 171 -0.04 18.01 0.98
N ASP A 172 -0.43 17.82 2.24
CA ASP A 172 -1.12 18.84 3.01
C ASP A 172 -0.10 19.90 3.44
N TYR A 173 -0.18 21.07 2.84
CA TYR A 173 0.76 22.16 3.14
C TYR A 173 0.62 22.71 4.57
N ARG A 174 -0.49 22.42 5.26
CA ARG A 174 -0.70 22.82 6.66
C ARG A 174 0.07 21.91 7.63
N THR A 175 0.06 20.59 7.38
CA THR A 175 0.69 19.61 8.28
C THR A 175 2.04 19.10 7.78
N GLY A 176 2.40 19.39 6.53
CA GLY A 176 3.57 18.79 5.86
C GLY A 176 3.41 17.29 5.55
N GLY A 177 2.31 16.69 6.02
CA GLY A 177 1.97 15.29 5.81
C GLY A 177 1.38 15.05 4.42
N VAL A 178 1.41 13.80 4.01
CA VAL A 178 0.75 13.35 2.77
C VAL A 178 -0.62 12.80 3.15
N HIS A 179 -1.68 13.26 2.48
CA HIS A 179 -3.03 12.72 2.67
C HIS A 179 -3.64 12.30 1.34
N ALA A 180 -4.54 11.33 1.37
CA ALA A 180 -5.26 10.86 0.19
C ALA A 180 -6.21 11.96 -0.30
N ALA A 181 -5.96 12.50 -1.50
CA ALA A 181 -6.67 13.68 -2.01
C ALA A 181 -7.06 13.58 -3.48
N LEU A 182 -6.47 12.66 -4.25
CA LEU A 182 -6.75 12.52 -5.67
C LEU A 182 -7.85 11.47 -5.91
N SER A 183 -8.82 11.83 -6.73
CA SER A 183 -9.73 10.85 -7.29
C SER A 183 -9.02 9.95 -8.32
N ALA A 184 -9.60 8.80 -8.66
CA ALA A 184 -9.08 7.97 -9.74
C ALA A 184 -9.07 8.75 -11.08
N SER A 185 -10.04 9.63 -11.29
CA SER A 185 -10.09 10.53 -12.45
C SER A 185 -8.97 11.56 -12.45
N ASP A 186 -8.65 12.15 -11.29
CA ASP A 186 -7.54 13.11 -11.17
C ASP A 186 -6.19 12.41 -11.39
N LEU A 187 -6.04 11.19 -10.88
CA LEU A 187 -4.84 10.39 -11.11
C LEU A 187 -4.67 10.09 -12.61
N TYR A 188 -5.73 9.68 -13.29
CA TYR A 188 -5.70 9.46 -14.73
C TYR A 188 -5.39 10.74 -15.52
N ALA A 189 -6.05 11.85 -15.18
CA ALA A 189 -5.81 13.15 -15.82
C ALA A 189 -4.38 13.69 -15.59
N SER A 190 -3.71 13.26 -14.51
CA SER A 190 -2.33 13.67 -14.22
C SER A 190 -1.28 12.90 -15.03
N ILE A 191 -1.67 11.81 -15.71
CA ILE A 191 -0.78 10.94 -16.50
C ILE A 191 -1.39 10.74 -17.89
N PRO A 192 -1.36 11.78 -18.76
CA PRO A 192 -1.99 11.73 -20.09
C PRO A 192 -1.38 10.67 -21.01
N GLU A 193 -0.16 10.20 -20.71
CA GLU A 193 0.53 9.14 -21.45
C GLU A 193 -0.23 7.81 -21.41
N LEU A 194 -1.11 7.58 -20.41
CA LEU A 194 -1.93 6.39 -20.34
C LEU A 194 -2.86 6.23 -21.54
N ALA A 195 -3.36 7.34 -22.06
CA ALA A 195 -4.25 7.34 -23.24
C ALA A 195 -3.57 6.76 -24.50
N LYS A 196 -2.23 6.73 -24.54
CA LYS A 196 -1.47 6.07 -25.63
C LYS A 196 -1.67 4.55 -25.62
N TYR A 197 -1.94 3.94 -24.46
CA TYR A 197 -1.95 2.50 -24.28
C TYR A 197 -3.35 1.94 -24.15
N ALA A 198 -4.24 2.62 -23.45
CA ALA A 198 -5.57 2.08 -23.12
C ALA A 198 -6.60 3.20 -22.88
N SER A 199 -7.86 2.89 -23.15
CA SER A 199 -9.00 3.62 -22.59
C SER A 199 -9.18 3.20 -21.13
N VAL A 200 -9.16 4.15 -20.18
CA VAL A 200 -9.18 3.87 -18.74
C VAL A 200 -10.49 4.34 -18.14
N ASP A 201 -11.21 3.42 -17.47
CA ASP A 201 -12.41 3.71 -16.69
C ASP A 201 -12.03 3.86 -15.20
N PRO A 202 -11.87 5.08 -14.67
CA PRO A 202 -11.48 5.31 -13.29
C PRO A 202 -12.68 5.22 -12.34
N GLU A 203 -12.49 4.54 -11.18
CA GLU A 203 -13.49 4.42 -10.11
C GLU A 203 -12.82 4.50 -8.74
N ILE A 204 -13.40 5.29 -7.81
CA ILE A 204 -12.99 5.32 -6.41
C ILE A 204 -13.82 4.27 -5.66
N LEU A 205 -13.15 3.29 -5.06
CA LEU A 205 -13.79 2.32 -4.19
C LEU A 205 -13.59 2.66 -2.71
N LEU A 206 -12.35 3.03 -2.35
CA LEU A 206 -11.95 3.41 -1.00
C LEU A 206 -11.01 4.62 -1.09
N ASN A 207 -10.89 5.33 0.03
CA ASN A 207 -9.92 6.41 0.19
C ASN A 207 -9.24 6.28 1.56
N GLU A 208 -8.46 5.19 1.71
CA GLU A 208 -7.87 4.80 2.99
C GLU A 208 -6.34 4.70 2.90
N TYR A 209 -5.67 4.93 4.03
CA TYR A 209 -4.30 4.48 4.21
C TYR A 209 -4.28 2.95 4.27
N SER A 210 -3.27 2.35 3.65
CA SER A 210 -3.22 0.88 3.55
C SER A 210 -3.14 0.17 4.89
N GLU A 211 -2.55 0.77 5.92
CA GLU A 211 -2.49 0.24 7.28
C GLU A 211 -3.85 0.20 8.00
N ASN A 212 -4.83 0.95 7.51
CA ASN A 212 -6.21 0.93 8.02
C ASN A 212 -7.08 -0.13 7.35
N LEU A 213 -6.58 -0.78 6.30
CA LEU A 213 -7.34 -1.83 5.61
C LEU A 213 -7.49 -3.06 6.50
N ARG A 214 -8.66 -3.69 6.39
CA ARG A 214 -9.08 -4.88 7.12
C ARG A 214 -9.61 -5.93 6.15
N PRO A 215 -9.82 -7.18 6.56
CA PRO A 215 -10.37 -8.23 5.70
C PRO A 215 -11.68 -7.85 4.99
N GLU A 216 -12.53 -7.04 5.63
CA GLU A 216 -13.78 -6.55 5.03
C GLU A 216 -13.52 -5.67 3.80
N HIS A 217 -12.42 -4.91 3.79
CA HIS A 217 -12.01 -4.12 2.62
C HIS A 217 -11.52 -5.01 1.48
N TRP A 218 -10.84 -6.14 1.77
CA TRP A 218 -10.47 -7.13 0.74
C TRP A 218 -11.71 -7.75 0.10
N THR A 219 -12.75 -8.03 0.90
CA THR A 219 -14.07 -8.47 0.40
C THR A 219 -14.67 -7.46 -0.56
N LEU A 220 -14.67 -6.17 -0.20
CA LEU A 220 -15.18 -5.09 -1.06
C LEU A 220 -14.39 -5.00 -2.37
N ILE A 221 -13.06 -5.03 -2.31
CA ILE A 221 -12.19 -4.96 -3.47
C ILE A 221 -12.40 -6.18 -4.37
N ALA A 222 -12.43 -7.40 -3.81
CA ALA A 222 -12.63 -8.62 -4.58
C ALA A 222 -13.99 -8.64 -5.29
N ASN A 223 -15.06 -8.21 -4.62
CA ASN A 223 -16.39 -8.12 -5.22
C ASN A 223 -16.45 -7.08 -6.33
N LYS A 224 -15.82 -5.90 -6.16
CA LYS A 224 -15.75 -4.87 -7.19
C LYS A 224 -14.96 -5.35 -8.41
N VAL A 225 -13.82 -6.00 -8.20
CA VAL A 225 -13.05 -6.64 -9.29
C VAL A 225 -13.90 -7.70 -9.97
N GLY A 226 -14.62 -8.52 -9.20
CA GLY A 226 -15.52 -9.55 -9.73
C GLY A 226 -16.62 -8.98 -10.63
N GLU A 227 -17.23 -7.85 -10.24
CA GLU A 227 -18.20 -7.11 -11.06
C GLU A 227 -17.59 -6.67 -12.39
N LYS A 228 -16.40 -6.06 -12.35
CA LYS A 228 -15.69 -5.60 -13.57
C LYS A 228 -15.31 -6.76 -14.47
N VAL A 229 -14.79 -7.87 -13.94
CA VAL A 229 -14.45 -9.07 -14.71
C VAL A 229 -15.69 -9.66 -15.39
N LYS A 230 -16.79 -9.85 -14.64
CA LYS A 230 -18.04 -10.41 -15.16
C LYS A 230 -18.71 -9.55 -16.23
N SER A 231 -18.40 -8.27 -16.28
CA SER A 231 -18.92 -7.37 -17.32
C SER A 231 -18.41 -7.70 -18.73
N GLY A 232 -17.29 -8.44 -18.85
CA GLY A 232 -16.65 -8.78 -20.11
C GLY A 232 -16.02 -7.60 -20.87
N ARG A 233 -16.07 -6.37 -20.29
CA ARG A 233 -15.68 -5.14 -21.01
C ARG A 233 -14.19 -4.81 -20.93
N TYR A 234 -13.46 -5.39 -19.96
CA TYR A 234 -12.10 -4.99 -19.64
C TYR A 234 -11.08 -6.06 -20.00
N GLN A 235 -9.95 -5.64 -20.53
CA GLN A 235 -8.82 -6.50 -20.81
C GLN A 235 -7.87 -6.67 -19.64
N GLY A 236 -7.99 -5.82 -18.61
CA GLY A 236 -7.27 -5.90 -17.36
C GLY A 236 -7.85 -4.93 -16.34
N ILE A 237 -7.52 -5.13 -15.08
CA ILE A 237 -7.95 -4.28 -13.98
C ILE A 237 -6.70 -3.80 -13.25
N ILE A 238 -6.62 -2.51 -12.97
CA ILE A 238 -5.58 -1.91 -12.16
C ILE A 238 -6.19 -1.43 -10.85
N ILE A 239 -5.49 -1.70 -9.74
CA ILE A 239 -5.89 -1.26 -8.41
C ILE A 239 -4.79 -0.35 -7.87
N SER A 240 -5.06 0.95 -7.72
CA SER A 240 -4.14 1.84 -7.02
C SER A 240 -4.29 1.66 -5.51
N HIS A 241 -3.15 1.47 -4.82
CA HIS A 241 -3.14 1.03 -3.43
C HIS A 241 -1.97 1.66 -2.65
N GLY A 242 -2.14 1.85 -1.33
CA GLY A 242 -1.04 2.21 -0.45
C GLY A 242 -0.02 1.08 -0.33
N THR A 243 1.28 1.42 -0.33
CA THR A 243 2.35 0.43 -0.48
C THR A 243 2.58 -0.46 0.74
N ASP A 244 2.23 -0.01 1.97
CA ASP A 244 2.62 -0.71 3.20
C ASP A 244 1.97 -2.07 3.36
N THR A 245 0.71 -2.23 2.95
CA THR A 245 -0.02 -3.51 3.02
C THR A 245 -0.48 -4.04 1.65
N MET A 246 0.05 -3.49 0.55
CA MET A 246 -0.33 -3.90 -0.81
C MET A 246 -0.10 -5.40 -1.07
N HIS A 247 0.95 -5.97 -0.53
CA HIS A 247 1.26 -7.40 -0.68
C HIS A 247 0.28 -8.31 0.09
N TYR A 248 -0.31 -7.86 1.21
CA TYR A 248 -1.42 -8.56 1.86
C TYR A 248 -2.68 -8.56 0.99
N THR A 249 -3.04 -7.40 0.45
CA THR A 249 -4.19 -7.27 -0.46
C THR A 249 -3.99 -8.08 -1.74
N ALA A 250 -2.78 -8.08 -2.32
CA ALA A 250 -2.46 -8.90 -3.48
C ALA A 250 -2.63 -10.40 -3.19
N SER A 251 -2.15 -10.86 -2.02
CA SER A 251 -2.35 -12.24 -1.58
C SER A 251 -3.85 -12.56 -1.39
N ALA A 252 -4.61 -11.66 -0.74
CA ALA A 252 -6.03 -11.85 -0.52
C ALA A 252 -6.79 -12.01 -1.85
N LEU A 253 -6.60 -11.11 -2.79
CA LEU A 253 -7.23 -11.15 -4.10
C LEU A 253 -6.82 -12.39 -4.90
N SER A 254 -5.57 -12.89 -4.72
CA SER A 254 -5.09 -14.10 -5.38
C SER A 254 -5.88 -15.35 -4.97
N PHE A 255 -6.33 -15.42 -3.71
CA PHE A 255 -7.17 -16.52 -3.23
C PHE A 255 -8.65 -16.29 -3.55
N ALA A 256 -9.14 -15.07 -3.47
CA ALA A 256 -10.55 -14.74 -3.68
C ALA A 256 -10.99 -14.86 -5.15
N LEU A 257 -10.13 -14.48 -6.09
CA LEU A 257 -10.46 -14.39 -7.53
C LEU A 257 -10.05 -15.68 -8.25
N GLN A 258 -10.93 -16.66 -8.23
CA GLN A 258 -10.65 -17.99 -8.77
C GLN A 258 -10.92 -18.08 -10.27
N ASN A 259 -10.01 -18.75 -11.00
CA ASN A 259 -10.05 -18.87 -12.46
C ASN A 259 -10.12 -17.51 -13.18
N LEU A 260 -9.35 -16.56 -12.69
CA LEU A 260 -9.33 -15.19 -13.18
C LEU A 260 -8.90 -15.16 -14.67
N PRO A 261 -9.72 -14.62 -15.59
CA PRO A 261 -9.45 -14.71 -17.04
C PRO A 261 -8.52 -13.60 -17.55
N ILE A 262 -8.41 -12.50 -16.84
CA ILE A 262 -7.64 -11.32 -17.20
C ILE A 262 -6.70 -10.91 -16.04
N PRO A 263 -5.62 -10.16 -16.30
CA PRO A 263 -4.75 -9.70 -15.22
C PRO A 263 -5.42 -8.66 -14.33
N VAL A 264 -5.17 -8.78 -13.01
CA VAL A 264 -5.46 -7.77 -11.99
C VAL A 264 -4.14 -7.31 -11.42
N VAL A 265 -3.83 -6.02 -11.55
CA VAL A 265 -2.52 -5.48 -11.21
C VAL A 265 -2.65 -4.42 -10.12
N LEU A 266 -2.09 -4.69 -8.94
CA LEU A 266 -1.96 -3.70 -7.90
C LEU A 266 -0.74 -2.82 -8.18
N VAL A 267 -0.88 -1.52 -7.95
CA VAL A 267 0.16 -0.52 -8.16
C VAL A 267 0.12 0.53 -7.07
N GLY A 268 1.29 0.99 -6.68
CA GLY A 268 1.44 2.05 -5.69
C GLY A 268 2.54 3.04 -6.08
N ALA A 269 2.83 3.96 -5.17
CA ALA A 269 3.98 4.85 -5.29
C ALA A 269 4.63 5.05 -3.92
N GLN A 270 5.96 5.13 -3.91
CA GLN A 270 6.73 5.46 -2.70
C GLN A 270 6.77 6.97 -2.45
N ARG A 271 6.59 7.76 -3.52
CA ARG A 271 6.49 9.22 -3.46
C ARG A 271 5.18 9.68 -4.04
N SER A 272 4.52 10.60 -3.34
CA SER A 272 3.26 11.18 -3.82
C SER A 272 3.40 11.82 -5.21
N SER A 273 2.33 11.79 -5.99
CA SER A 273 2.31 12.23 -7.39
C SER A 273 2.63 13.72 -7.57
N ASP A 274 2.47 14.54 -6.54
CA ASP A 274 2.79 15.97 -6.52
C ASP A 274 4.26 16.27 -6.20
N ARG A 275 5.09 15.26 -5.94
CA ARG A 275 6.53 15.43 -5.71
C ARG A 275 7.34 15.20 -6.97
N PRO A 276 8.45 15.98 -7.16
CA PRO A 276 9.39 15.66 -8.22
C PRO A 276 9.99 14.27 -8.02
N SER A 277 10.29 13.62 -9.11
CA SER A 277 10.74 12.21 -9.16
C SER A 277 9.78 11.24 -8.44
N SER A 278 8.46 11.51 -8.50
CA SER A 278 7.45 10.53 -8.13
C SER A 278 7.55 9.32 -9.06
N ASP A 279 7.44 8.13 -8.46
CA ASP A 279 7.41 6.87 -9.18
C ASP A 279 5.98 6.47 -9.64
N ALA A 280 4.98 7.30 -9.32
CA ALA A 280 3.58 7.02 -9.59
C ALA A 280 3.26 6.80 -11.07
N ALA A 281 3.73 7.73 -11.93
CA ALA A 281 3.43 7.68 -13.36
C ALA A 281 4.02 6.43 -14.03
N LEU A 282 5.29 6.14 -13.79
CA LEU A 282 5.97 4.99 -14.40
C LEU A 282 5.42 3.67 -13.88
N ASN A 283 5.12 3.55 -12.58
CA ASN A 283 4.48 2.37 -12.04
C ASN A 283 3.10 2.13 -12.68
N LEU A 284 2.28 3.18 -12.84
CA LEU A 284 0.95 3.06 -13.44
C LEU A 284 1.02 2.75 -14.94
N ILE A 285 1.95 3.37 -15.68
CA ILE A 285 2.20 3.05 -17.09
C ILE A 285 2.65 1.58 -17.22
N GLY A 286 3.59 1.13 -16.39
CA GLY A 286 4.04 -0.26 -16.38
C GLY A 286 2.91 -1.25 -16.07
N ALA A 287 2.08 -0.94 -15.06
CA ALA A 287 0.89 -1.74 -14.74
C ALA A 287 -0.10 -1.80 -15.92
N THR A 288 -0.27 -0.68 -16.65
CA THR A 288 -1.12 -0.61 -17.84
C THR A 288 -0.57 -1.47 -18.96
N ILE A 289 0.73 -1.35 -19.29
CA ILE A 289 1.39 -2.14 -20.33
C ILE A 289 1.28 -3.64 -20.02
N PHE A 290 1.52 -4.04 -18.74
CA PHE A 290 1.35 -5.42 -18.33
C PHE A 290 -0.11 -5.88 -18.50
N SER A 291 -1.06 -5.07 -18.09
CA SER A 291 -2.49 -5.39 -18.15
C SER A 291 -2.99 -5.64 -19.57
N ILE A 292 -2.41 -5.00 -20.59
CA ILE A 292 -2.85 -5.13 -21.97
C ILE A 292 -1.99 -6.09 -22.81
N LYS A 293 -0.67 -6.19 -22.53
CA LYS A 293 0.27 -6.98 -23.33
C LYS A 293 0.62 -8.35 -22.74
N SER A 294 0.35 -8.59 -21.45
CA SER A 294 0.67 -9.86 -20.80
C SER A 294 -0.18 -11.01 -21.36
N ASN A 295 0.47 -12.16 -21.56
CA ASN A 295 -0.20 -13.44 -21.89
C ASN A 295 -0.71 -14.19 -20.64
N PHE A 296 -0.54 -13.60 -19.44
CA PHE A 296 -0.92 -14.22 -18.19
C PHE A 296 -2.11 -13.52 -17.55
N SER A 297 -2.90 -14.30 -16.84
CA SER A 297 -3.95 -13.84 -15.95
C SER A 297 -3.59 -14.20 -14.51
N GLY A 298 -4.21 -13.52 -13.56
CA GLY A 298 -3.94 -13.66 -12.13
C GLY A 298 -3.80 -12.30 -11.47
N VAL A 299 -3.36 -12.30 -10.21
CA VAL A 299 -3.13 -11.09 -9.43
C VAL A 299 -1.63 -10.82 -9.34
N PHE A 300 -1.25 -9.58 -9.69
CA PHE A 300 0.15 -9.15 -9.76
C PHE A 300 0.35 -7.82 -9.04
N VAL A 301 1.61 -7.51 -8.72
CA VAL A 301 2.03 -6.20 -8.22
C VAL A 301 3.06 -5.64 -9.17
N ALA A 302 2.84 -4.41 -9.67
CA ALA A 302 3.75 -3.72 -10.58
C ALA A 302 4.40 -2.53 -9.87
N MET A 303 5.73 -2.60 -9.68
CA MET A 303 6.53 -1.58 -9.03
C MET A 303 7.92 -1.48 -9.66
N HIS A 304 8.65 -0.39 -9.41
CA HIS A 304 10.03 -0.23 -9.87
C HIS A 304 10.90 -1.45 -9.52
N ALA A 305 11.65 -1.94 -10.50
CA ALA A 305 12.61 -3.03 -10.33
C ALA A 305 13.92 -2.56 -9.66
N SER A 306 14.32 -1.31 -9.91
CA SER A 306 15.52 -0.67 -9.38
C SER A 306 15.21 0.70 -8.81
N TYR A 307 16.21 1.43 -8.36
CA TYR A 307 16.07 2.84 -7.98
C TYR A 307 16.04 3.79 -9.19
N SER A 308 16.40 3.30 -10.37
CA SER A 308 16.32 4.04 -11.64
C SER A 308 14.93 3.99 -12.25
N ASP A 309 14.63 4.95 -13.14
CA ASP A 309 13.32 5.10 -13.80
C ASP A 309 13.21 4.28 -15.11
N ASP A 310 13.93 3.18 -15.24
CA ASP A 310 14.09 2.45 -16.49
C ASP A 310 13.29 1.15 -16.57
N VAL A 311 13.04 0.51 -15.43
CA VAL A 311 12.42 -0.82 -15.41
C VAL A 311 11.35 -0.94 -14.33
N ILE A 312 10.17 -1.44 -14.72
CA ILE A 312 9.10 -1.88 -13.81
C ILE A 312 9.08 -3.39 -13.76
N ALA A 313 9.03 -3.97 -12.56
CA ALA A 313 8.89 -5.41 -12.35
C ALA A 313 7.44 -5.76 -11.98
N CYS A 314 6.93 -6.84 -12.58
CA CYS A 314 5.63 -7.42 -12.25
C CYS A 314 5.84 -8.70 -11.45
N HIS A 315 5.32 -8.72 -10.23
CA HIS A 315 5.48 -9.80 -9.25
C HIS A 315 4.18 -10.58 -9.09
N ILE A 316 4.28 -11.89 -8.80
CA ILE A 316 3.12 -12.71 -8.40
C ILE A 316 2.58 -12.23 -7.06
N GLY A 317 1.27 -12.00 -6.94
CA GLY A 317 0.64 -11.39 -5.77
C GLY A 317 0.87 -12.14 -4.45
N THR A 318 1.02 -13.47 -4.48
CA THR A 318 1.30 -14.31 -3.30
C THR A 318 2.79 -14.47 -2.99
N ARG A 319 3.67 -13.97 -3.86
CA ARG A 319 5.13 -14.11 -3.76
C ARG A 319 5.85 -12.77 -3.63
N VAL A 320 5.15 -11.68 -3.54
CA VAL A 320 5.73 -10.35 -3.43
C VAL A 320 5.76 -9.88 -1.99
N ARG A 321 6.82 -9.17 -1.62
CA ARG A 321 6.95 -8.55 -0.30
C ARG A 321 7.55 -7.16 -0.41
N LYS A 322 7.08 -6.21 0.44
CA LYS A 322 7.72 -4.91 0.62
C LYS A 322 8.90 -5.07 1.56
N ASN A 323 10.12 -5.06 1.03
CA ASN A 323 11.37 -5.29 1.79
C ASN A 323 12.06 -4.00 2.24
N HIS A 324 11.65 -2.83 1.72
CA HIS A 324 12.22 -1.55 2.11
C HIS A 324 11.12 -0.53 2.43
N THR A 325 11.35 0.32 3.42
CA THR A 325 10.36 1.30 3.90
C THR A 325 9.99 2.37 2.86
N SER A 326 10.93 2.79 2.00
CA SER A 326 10.75 3.99 1.17
C SER A 326 11.44 4.01 -0.20
N ARG A 327 12.28 3.00 -0.55
CA ARG A 327 12.90 2.93 -1.89
C ARG A 327 11.86 2.63 -2.96
N ARG A 328 12.07 3.11 -4.20
CA ARG A 328 11.20 2.81 -5.33
C ARG A 328 11.11 1.30 -5.59
N ASN A 329 12.23 0.60 -5.57
CA ASN A 329 12.32 -0.86 -5.66
C ASN A 329 12.14 -1.55 -4.29
N ALA A 330 11.14 -1.13 -3.53
CA ALA A 330 10.85 -1.72 -2.22
C ALA A 330 10.25 -3.12 -2.30
N PHE A 331 9.63 -3.46 -3.44
CA PHE A 331 8.96 -4.73 -3.65
C PHE A 331 9.88 -5.73 -4.35
N GLU A 332 9.94 -6.94 -3.80
CA GLU A 332 10.75 -8.03 -4.34
C GLU A 332 9.92 -9.32 -4.37
N SER A 333 10.17 -10.15 -5.39
CA SER A 333 9.62 -11.53 -5.42
C SER A 333 10.40 -12.39 -4.45
N ILE A 334 9.71 -13.17 -3.63
CA ILE A 334 10.30 -14.08 -2.63
C ILE A 334 10.11 -15.53 -3.06
N GLY A 335 11.20 -16.27 -3.20
CA GLY A 335 11.20 -17.65 -3.67
C GLY A 335 10.63 -17.81 -5.10
N ALA A 336 10.67 -16.75 -5.88
CA ALA A 336 10.29 -16.66 -7.29
C ALA A 336 11.02 -15.47 -7.93
N ILE A 337 10.94 -15.34 -9.25
CA ILE A 337 11.40 -14.16 -9.98
C ILE A 337 10.18 -13.35 -10.45
N PRO A 338 10.32 -12.06 -10.79
CA PRO A 338 9.25 -11.30 -11.42
C PRO A 338 8.72 -12.02 -12.68
N VAL A 339 7.42 -11.93 -12.93
CA VAL A 339 6.79 -12.55 -14.13
C VAL A 339 7.22 -11.86 -15.41
N ALA A 340 7.39 -10.54 -15.32
CA ALA A 340 7.81 -9.72 -16.44
C ALA A 340 8.56 -8.49 -15.96
N LEU A 341 9.40 -7.97 -16.85
CA LEU A 341 10.05 -6.66 -16.74
C LEU A 341 9.51 -5.77 -17.86
N ILE A 342 9.20 -4.52 -17.54
CA ILE A 342 8.76 -3.52 -18.51
C ILE A 342 9.82 -2.43 -18.61
N LYS A 343 10.37 -2.26 -19.82
CA LYS A 343 11.37 -1.25 -20.19
C LYS A 343 10.79 -0.33 -21.26
N GLY A 344 10.38 0.87 -20.90
CA GLY A 344 9.60 1.72 -21.81
C GLY A 344 8.32 1.02 -22.26
N ASP A 345 8.14 0.83 -23.59
CA ASP A 345 6.97 0.15 -24.17
C ASP A 345 7.15 -1.38 -24.31
N LEU A 346 8.33 -1.91 -23.99
CA LEU A 346 8.66 -3.32 -24.15
C LEU A 346 8.32 -4.11 -22.88
N LEU A 347 7.55 -5.19 -23.05
CA LEU A 347 7.29 -6.18 -22.01
C LEU A 347 8.14 -7.43 -22.27
N GLU A 348 9.06 -7.72 -21.35
CA GLU A 348 9.91 -8.91 -21.37
C GLU A 348 9.40 -9.93 -20.34
N THR A 349 8.78 -11.00 -20.82
CA THR A 349 8.36 -12.10 -19.95
C THR A 349 9.57 -12.87 -19.44
N GLN A 350 9.60 -13.13 -18.13
CA GLN A 350 10.68 -13.87 -17.49
C GLN A 350 10.33 -15.37 -17.39
N PRO A 351 11.31 -16.28 -17.62
CA PRO A 351 11.07 -17.71 -17.46
C PRO A 351 10.84 -18.05 -15.99
N GLN A 352 9.68 -18.63 -15.68
CA GLN A 352 9.37 -19.05 -14.32
C GLN A 352 9.93 -20.43 -13.99
N GLN A 353 10.04 -20.73 -12.70
CA GLN A 353 10.36 -22.08 -12.24
C GLN A 353 9.32 -23.09 -12.72
N LEU A 354 9.73 -24.34 -12.88
CA LEU A 354 8.92 -25.41 -13.46
C LEU A 354 7.59 -25.67 -12.75
N ASP A 355 7.53 -25.38 -11.46
CA ASP A 355 6.36 -25.61 -10.60
C ASP A 355 5.47 -24.37 -10.40
N ILE A 356 5.90 -23.20 -10.87
CA ILE A 356 5.07 -22.00 -10.92
C ILE A 356 4.21 -22.03 -12.20
N LYS A 357 2.91 -22.23 -12.01
CA LYS A 357 1.95 -22.33 -13.10
C LYS A 357 1.14 -21.05 -13.23
N LEU A 358 1.57 -20.17 -14.13
CA LEU A 358 0.80 -18.99 -14.46
C LEU A 358 -0.37 -19.35 -15.36
N GLN A 359 -1.56 -18.90 -15.01
CA GLN A 359 -2.75 -19.08 -15.84
C GLN A 359 -2.63 -18.23 -17.10
N LYS A 360 -3.01 -18.79 -18.25
CA LYS A 360 -3.06 -18.04 -19.51
C LYS A 360 -4.24 -17.07 -19.51
N ARG A 361 -4.01 -15.89 -20.03
CA ARG A 361 -5.03 -14.87 -20.25
C ARG A 361 -6.05 -15.35 -21.30
N SER A 362 -7.31 -15.02 -21.10
CA SER A 362 -8.35 -15.11 -22.13
C SER A 362 -8.34 -13.85 -22.97
N ASN A 363 -8.02 -13.96 -24.26
CA ASN A 363 -7.94 -12.79 -25.16
C ASN A 363 -9.32 -12.23 -25.52
N ASN A 364 -10.37 -13.07 -25.44
CA ASN A 364 -11.74 -12.70 -25.82
C ASN A 364 -12.70 -13.02 -24.66
N TRP A 365 -12.39 -12.52 -23.46
CA TRP A 365 -13.24 -12.68 -22.31
C TRP A 365 -14.50 -11.83 -22.48
N ASP A 366 -15.66 -12.46 -22.45
CA ASP A 366 -16.99 -11.85 -22.64
C ASP A 366 -17.85 -11.84 -21.36
N GLY A 367 -17.25 -12.21 -20.22
CA GLY A 367 -17.96 -12.33 -18.95
C GLY A 367 -18.50 -13.75 -18.68
N SER A 368 -18.42 -14.66 -19.63
CA SER A 368 -18.85 -16.04 -19.46
C SER A 368 -17.71 -16.96 -18.99
N GLY A 369 -18.03 -18.11 -18.42
CA GLY A 369 -17.04 -19.10 -17.97
C GLY A 369 -17.08 -19.40 -16.49
N ASN A 370 -15.99 -20.02 -15.97
CA ASN A 370 -15.92 -20.55 -14.60
C ASN A 370 -15.24 -19.60 -13.59
N PHE A 371 -15.12 -18.32 -13.94
CA PHE A 371 -14.61 -17.31 -13.00
C PHE A 371 -15.55 -17.19 -11.79
N ALA A 372 -14.98 -17.25 -10.59
CA ALA A 372 -15.72 -17.14 -9.34
C ALA A 372 -15.03 -16.21 -8.35
N VAL A 373 -15.82 -15.56 -7.51
CA VAL A 373 -15.33 -14.75 -6.39
C VAL A 373 -15.69 -15.46 -5.08
N LYS A 374 -14.68 -15.77 -4.27
CA LYS A 374 -14.79 -16.29 -2.91
C LYS A 374 -14.11 -15.29 -1.98
N SER A 375 -14.83 -14.27 -1.58
CA SER A 375 -14.30 -13.08 -0.91
C SER A 375 -14.47 -13.06 0.61
N ASP A 376 -14.82 -14.20 1.23
CA ASP A 376 -14.99 -14.29 2.67
C ASP A 376 -13.65 -14.55 3.36
N TYR A 377 -13.42 -13.82 4.46
CA TYR A 377 -12.23 -13.94 5.31
C TYR A 377 -12.62 -13.99 6.77
N ASP A 378 -12.00 -14.88 7.54
CA ASP A 378 -12.17 -14.97 8.98
C ASP A 378 -10.93 -14.41 9.70
N SER A 379 -11.09 -13.32 10.41
CA SER A 379 -10.00 -12.67 11.15
C SER A 379 -9.58 -13.40 12.44
N SER A 380 -10.10 -14.61 12.71
CA SER A 380 -9.76 -15.44 13.87
C SER A 380 -8.37 -16.09 13.75
N VAL A 381 -7.42 -15.41 13.19
CA VAL A 381 -6.03 -15.87 12.98
C VAL A 381 -5.08 -14.89 13.64
N ILE A 382 -4.07 -15.41 14.33
CA ILE A 382 -2.98 -14.59 14.90
C ILE A 382 -1.63 -15.04 14.36
N LEU A 383 -0.75 -14.07 14.08
CA LEU A 383 0.65 -14.31 13.77
C LEU A 383 1.50 -14.04 15.01
N LEU A 384 2.28 -15.04 15.41
CA LEU A 384 3.22 -14.95 16.52
C LEU A 384 4.66 -15.12 16.00
N LYS A 385 5.44 -14.06 16.12
CA LYS A 385 6.86 -14.07 15.78
C LYS A 385 7.68 -14.50 16.99
N TYR A 386 8.35 -15.64 16.86
CA TYR A 386 9.22 -16.14 17.91
C TYR A 386 10.55 -15.32 17.97
N HIS A 387 11.03 -15.04 19.18
CA HIS A 387 12.33 -14.41 19.45
C HIS A 387 12.92 -14.94 20.76
N PRO A 388 14.23 -14.84 21.00
CA PRO A 388 14.81 -15.11 22.31
C PRO A 388 14.12 -14.27 23.40
N GLY A 389 13.65 -14.92 24.47
CA GLY A 389 12.83 -14.28 25.50
C GLY A 389 11.34 -14.19 25.14
N PHE A 390 10.86 -14.91 24.14
CA PHE A 390 9.44 -15.07 23.86
C PHE A 390 8.76 -15.75 25.06
N ASP A 391 7.69 -15.14 25.59
CA ASP A 391 6.93 -15.68 26.69
C ASP A 391 5.94 -16.77 26.19
N PRO A 392 6.14 -18.06 26.58
CA PRO A 392 5.23 -19.14 26.18
C PRO A 392 3.79 -18.95 26.67
N GLU A 393 3.54 -18.12 27.71
CA GLU A 393 2.18 -17.85 28.21
C GLU A 393 1.35 -17.05 27.21
N LEU A 394 1.96 -16.36 26.25
CA LEU A 394 1.23 -15.74 25.14
C LEU A 394 0.41 -16.77 24.35
N ILE A 395 0.95 -17.98 24.15
CA ILE A 395 0.21 -19.07 23.49
C ILE A 395 -0.99 -19.50 24.34
N THR A 396 -0.80 -19.60 25.66
CA THR A 396 -1.92 -19.88 26.60
C THR A 396 -2.98 -18.79 26.52
N HIS A 397 -2.56 -17.53 26.44
CA HIS A 397 -3.49 -16.41 26.33
C HIS A 397 -4.30 -16.43 25.03
N VAL A 398 -3.66 -16.75 23.91
CA VAL A 398 -4.34 -16.95 22.62
C VAL A 398 -5.36 -18.10 22.72
N MET A 399 -4.97 -19.22 23.32
CA MET A 399 -5.82 -20.40 23.50
C MET A 399 -7.06 -20.10 24.37
N THR A 400 -6.91 -19.30 25.44
CA THR A 400 -8.02 -18.95 26.35
C THR A 400 -8.92 -17.84 25.79
N THR A 401 -8.52 -17.20 24.70
CA THR A 401 -9.33 -16.18 24.02
C THR A 401 -10.22 -16.85 22.97
N PRO A 402 -11.55 -16.88 23.12
CA PRO A 402 -12.46 -17.65 22.23
C PRO A 402 -12.42 -17.21 20.76
N ARG A 403 -11.74 -16.11 20.46
CA ARG A 403 -11.67 -15.50 19.15
C ARG A 403 -10.82 -16.29 18.16
N TYR A 404 -9.72 -16.93 18.62
CA TYR A 404 -8.71 -17.46 17.69
C TYR A 404 -8.95 -18.93 17.34
N LYS A 405 -8.95 -19.21 16.03
CA LYS A 405 -9.06 -20.56 15.43
C LYS A 405 -7.73 -21.08 14.90
N ALA A 406 -6.81 -20.17 14.59
CA ALA A 406 -5.49 -20.55 14.10
C ALA A 406 -4.38 -19.62 14.57
N ILE A 407 -3.17 -20.21 14.70
CA ILE A 407 -1.91 -19.52 14.97
C ILE A 407 -0.97 -19.75 13.79
N ILE A 408 -0.45 -18.68 13.23
CA ILE A 408 0.72 -18.72 12.34
C ILE A 408 1.95 -18.45 13.20
N LEU A 409 2.83 -19.44 13.34
CA LEU A 409 4.10 -19.30 14.03
C LEU A 409 5.18 -18.87 13.01
N GLU A 410 5.75 -17.71 13.21
CA GLU A 410 6.94 -17.26 12.47
C GLU A 410 8.19 -17.68 13.25
N GLY A 411 8.62 -18.92 12.99
CA GLY A 411 9.76 -19.55 13.68
C GLY A 411 11.12 -19.11 13.13
N THR A 412 12.17 -19.53 13.80
CA THR A 412 13.56 -19.27 13.37
C THR A 412 14.05 -20.29 12.35
N GLY A 413 14.89 -19.86 11.42
CA GLY A 413 15.58 -20.72 10.46
C GLY A 413 14.66 -21.72 9.74
N LEU A 414 14.88 -23.00 9.96
CA LEU A 414 14.13 -24.09 9.32
C LEU A 414 12.74 -24.38 9.95
N GLY A 415 12.24 -23.48 10.79
CA GLY A 415 10.93 -23.63 11.47
C GLY A 415 11.08 -24.14 12.90
N HIS A 416 11.86 -23.43 13.73
CA HIS A 416 12.15 -23.80 15.11
C HIS A 416 11.70 -22.71 16.09
N ILE A 417 11.37 -23.14 17.29
CA ILE A 417 11.07 -22.31 18.46
C ILE A 417 11.64 -22.98 19.71
N SER A 418 11.64 -22.30 20.86
CA SER A 418 12.08 -22.88 22.13
C SER A 418 11.24 -24.09 22.53
N ARG A 419 11.93 -25.08 23.16
CA ARG A 419 11.28 -26.26 23.74
C ARG A 419 10.21 -25.92 24.79
N GLU A 420 10.37 -24.80 25.49
CA GLU A 420 9.42 -24.32 26.49
C GLU A 420 8.04 -24.00 25.88
N CYS A 421 7.99 -23.64 24.59
CA CYS A 421 6.74 -23.37 23.88
C CYS A 421 5.98 -24.65 23.50
N ILE A 422 6.67 -25.81 23.33
CA ILE A 422 6.09 -27.05 22.80
C ILE A 422 4.87 -27.52 23.62
N PRO A 423 4.93 -27.60 24.98
CA PRO A 423 3.76 -28.02 25.77
C PRO A 423 2.55 -27.08 25.64
N LYS A 424 2.79 -25.79 25.43
CA LYS A 424 1.72 -24.80 25.24
C LYS A 424 1.06 -24.93 23.87
N ILE A 425 1.88 -25.15 22.82
CA ILE A 425 1.39 -25.40 21.47
C ILE A 425 0.58 -26.70 21.42
N GLN A 426 1.06 -27.76 22.07
CA GLN A 426 0.33 -29.03 22.15
C GLN A 426 -1.08 -28.81 22.75
N LYS A 427 -1.18 -28.11 23.88
CA LYS A 427 -2.46 -27.77 24.49
C LYS A 427 -3.36 -26.93 23.57
N ALA A 428 -2.79 -25.99 22.81
CA ALA A 428 -3.54 -25.19 21.85
C ALA A 428 -4.14 -26.08 20.75
N ILE A 429 -3.36 -27.04 20.22
CA ILE A 429 -3.83 -28.00 19.21
C ILE A 429 -4.90 -28.92 19.79
N GLU A 430 -4.70 -29.46 21.00
CA GLU A 430 -5.69 -30.29 21.72
C GLU A 430 -7.00 -29.53 21.98
N SER A 431 -6.95 -28.20 22.11
CA SER A 431 -8.15 -27.34 22.24
C SER A 431 -8.82 -26.99 20.91
N GLY A 432 -8.31 -27.52 19.78
CA GLY A 432 -8.88 -27.32 18.44
C GLY A 432 -8.31 -26.14 17.65
N ILE A 433 -7.25 -25.48 18.13
CA ILE A 433 -6.58 -24.40 17.41
C ILE A 433 -5.60 -25.01 16.38
N MET A 434 -5.73 -24.62 15.12
CA MET A 434 -4.77 -24.99 14.08
C MET A 434 -3.47 -24.22 14.27
N VAL A 435 -2.33 -24.90 14.21
CA VAL A 435 -1.02 -24.24 14.34
C VAL A 435 -0.18 -24.51 13.10
N PHE A 436 0.18 -23.45 12.42
CA PHE A 436 0.97 -23.47 11.19
C PHE A 436 2.35 -22.86 11.43
N MET A 437 3.37 -23.43 10.79
CA MET A 437 4.75 -22.94 10.89
C MET A 437 5.21 -22.29 9.58
N THR A 438 5.75 -21.09 9.67
CA THR A 438 6.52 -20.40 8.63
C THR A 438 7.86 -19.91 9.19
N SER A 439 8.69 -19.23 8.41
CA SER A 439 10.02 -18.78 8.84
C SER A 439 10.15 -17.26 8.89
N GLN A 440 10.97 -16.77 9.82
CA GLN A 440 11.44 -15.37 9.83
C GLN A 440 12.45 -15.09 8.72
N CYS A 441 13.06 -16.15 8.16
CA CYS A 441 13.96 -16.01 7.02
C CYS A 441 13.13 -15.65 5.79
N ILE A 442 13.49 -14.55 5.15
CA ILE A 442 12.80 -14.07 3.94
C ILE A 442 12.95 -15.08 2.81
N TRP A 443 14.16 -15.66 2.69
CA TRP A 443 14.54 -16.59 1.63
C TRP A 443 14.61 -18.02 2.14
N GLY A 444 14.30 -18.97 1.26
CA GLY A 444 14.39 -20.41 1.53
C GLY A 444 13.06 -21.00 2.01
N ARG A 445 13.14 -22.18 2.60
CA ARG A 445 11.98 -22.94 3.09
C ARG A 445 12.23 -23.56 4.45
N ILE A 446 11.19 -23.77 5.20
CA ILE A 446 11.27 -24.53 6.44
C ILE A 446 11.51 -26.02 6.17
N ARG A 447 12.25 -26.68 7.08
CA ARG A 447 12.61 -28.12 7.07
C ARG A 447 12.61 -28.66 8.48
N MET A 448 11.44 -28.79 9.06
CA MET A 448 11.28 -29.18 10.46
C MET A 448 11.77 -30.59 10.79
N THR A 449 12.04 -31.41 9.77
CA THR A 449 12.57 -32.78 9.95
C THR A 449 14.07 -32.87 10.22
N VAL A 450 14.83 -31.74 10.13
CA VAL A 450 16.29 -31.74 10.29
C VAL A 450 16.70 -31.87 11.73
N TYR A 451 16.08 -31.12 12.64
CA TYR A 451 16.42 -31.09 14.06
C TYR A 451 15.30 -31.70 14.93
N ASP A 452 15.67 -32.14 16.14
CA ASP A 452 14.77 -32.78 17.11
C ASP A 452 13.58 -31.89 17.49
N THR A 453 13.82 -30.60 17.80
CA THR A 453 12.76 -29.65 18.17
C THR A 453 11.74 -29.46 17.04
N GLY A 454 12.15 -29.47 15.78
CA GLY A 454 11.23 -29.42 14.64
C GLY A 454 10.39 -30.70 14.53
N ARG A 455 11.02 -31.86 14.78
CA ARG A 455 10.32 -33.16 14.79
C ARG A 455 9.31 -33.23 15.94
N ASP A 456 9.67 -32.73 17.12
CA ASP A 456 8.76 -32.65 18.26
C ASP A 456 7.51 -31.81 17.93
N LEU A 457 7.71 -30.67 17.27
CA LEU A 457 6.60 -29.82 16.79
C LEU A 457 5.72 -30.54 15.77
N LEU A 458 6.30 -31.27 14.82
CA LEU A 458 5.54 -32.08 13.85
C LEU A 458 4.74 -33.18 14.56
N ASN A 459 5.35 -33.85 15.54
CA ASN A 459 4.71 -34.95 16.28
C ASN A 459 3.47 -34.49 17.08
N ILE A 460 3.45 -33.25 17.57
CA ILE A 460 2.29 -32.69 18.27
C ILE A 460 1.25 -32.06 17.32
N GLY A 461 1.49 -32.07 16.00
CA GLY A 461 0.51 -31.65 15.00
C GLY A 461 0.71 -30.23 14.44
N VAL A 462 1.88 -29.61 14.62
CA VAL A 462 2.22 -28.35 13.92
C VAL A 462 2.38 -28.59 12.42
N ILE A 463 1.73 -27.77 11.60
CA ILE A 463 1.63 -27.96 10.15
C ILE A 463 2.66 -27.03 9.44
N PRO A 464 3.64 -27.59 8.71
CA PRO A 464 4.62 -26.79 7.99
C PRO A 464 4.05 -26.19 6.71
N LEU A 465 4.37 -24.91 6.45
CA LEU A 465 3.93 -24.15 5.26
C LEU A 465 5.00 -24.01 4.17
N SER A 466 6.03 -24.85 4.19
CA SER A 466 7.08 -24.88 3.16
C SER A 466 7.81 -23.53 3.00
N ASN A 467 7.72 -22.88 1.84
CA ASN A 467 8.31 -21.58 1.53
C ASN A 467 7.27 -20.46 1.37
N MET A 468 6.09 -20.65 1.96
CA MET A 468 5.07 -19.60 2.01
C MET A 468 5.53 -18.48 2.95
N ILE A 469 5.51 -17.23 2.46
CA ILE A 469 5.90 -16.07 3.28
C ILE A 469 4.84 -15.80 4.37
N PRO A 470 5.23 -15.26 5.53
CA PRO A 470 4.32 -15.04 6.66
C PRO A 470 3.08 -14.21 6.32
N GLU A 471 3.26 -13.18 5.50
CA GLU A 471 2.18 -12.28 5.07
C GLU A 471 1.13 -13.02 4.24
N THR A 472 1.55 -13.88 3.33
CA THR A 472 0.64 -14.73 2.54
C THR A 472 0.02 -15.82 3.41
N ALA A 473 0.78 -16.39 4.35
CA ALA A 473 0.29 -17.44 5.24
C ALA A 473 -0.87 -16.98 6.11
N ILE A 474 -0.77 -15.79 6.73
CA ILE A 474 -1.87 -15.26 7.56
C ILE A 474 -3.11 -14.95 6.72
N VAL A 475 -2.94 -14.36 5.53
CA VAL A 475 -4.05 -14.07 4.62
C VAL A 475 -4.71 -15.36 4.13
N LYS A 476 -3.91 -16.36 3.72
CA LYS A 476 -4.43 -17.66 3.31
C LYS A 476 -5.21 -18.34 4.42
N ALA A 477 -4.71 -18.30 5.66
CA ALA A 477 -5.41 -18.87 6.80
C ALA A 477 -6.77 -18.21 7.05
N MET A 478 -6.84 -16.87 7.00
CA MET A 478 -8.10 -16.13 7.10
C MET A 478 -9.10 -16.54 6.02
N TRP A 479 -8.63 -16.67 4.78
CA TRP A 479 -9.46 -17.09 3.66
C TRP A 479 -9.88 -18.55 3.76
N VAL A 480 -8.95 -19.46 4.09
CA VAL A 480 -9.22 -20.89 4.20
C VAL A 480 -10.24 -21.19 5.31
N ILE A 481 -10.11 -20.56 6.49
CA ILE A 481 -11.04 -20.75 7.60
C ILE A 481 -12.46 -20.31 7.23
N ALA A 482 -12.60 -19.23 6.47
CA ALA A 482 -13.91 -18.75 6.01
C ALA A 482 -14.53 -19.64 4.93
N ASN A 483 -13.70 -20.35 4.13
CA ASN A 483 -14.15 -21.11 2.95
C ASN A 483 -14.03 -22.63 3.11
N SER A 484 -13.79 -23.14 4.32
CA SER A 484 -13.72 -24.57 4.64
C SER A 484 -14.83 -24.97 5.60
N ASN A 485 -15.23 -26.26 5.55
CA ASN A 485 -16.31 -26.80 6.37
C ASN A 485 -15.82 -27.59 7.59
N SER A 486 -14.52 -27.83 7.68
CA SER A 486 -13.90 -28.57 8.81
C SER A 486 -12.43 -28.18 8.98
N VAL A 487 -11.85 -28.50 10.14
CA VAL A 487 -10.43 -28.31 10.45
C VAL A 487 -9.55 -29.10 9.48
N GLU A 488 -9.94 -30.33 9.13
CA GLU A 488 -9.20 -31.18 8.19
C GLU A 488 -9.18 -30.57 6.78
N SER A 489 -10.33 -30.05 6.32
CA SER A 489 -10.41 -29.34 5.04
C SER A 489 -9.56 -28.08 5.04
N ALA A 490 -9.62 -27.29 6.11
CA ALA A 490 -8.80 -26.08 6.27
C ALA A 490 -7.30 -26.42 6.24
N THR A 491 -6.89 -27.43 7.00
CA THR A 491 -5.50 -27.90 7.05
C THR A 491 -5.00 -28.33 5.67
N LYS A 492 -5.81 -29.11 4.95
CA LYS A 492 -5.47 -29.55 3.60
C LYS A 492 -5.32 -28.38 2.65
N MET A 493 -6.27 -27.43 2.64
CA MET A 493 -6.22 -26.24 1.79
C MET A 493 -5.01 -25.35 2.11
N MET A 494 -4.59 -25.27 3.38
CA MET A 494 -3.38 -24.51 3.76
C MET A 494 -2.12 -25.09 3.16
N GLN A 495 -2.02 -26.40 2.96
CA GLN A 495 -0.86 -27.10 2.38
C GLN A 495 -0.93 -27.23 0.85
N GLU A 496 -2.09 -27.04 0.23
CA GLU A 496 -2.24 -27.04 -1.23
C GLU A 496 -1.70 -25.74 -1.84
N ASN A 497 -1.09 -25.82 -3.01
CA ASN A 497 -0.67 -24.66 -3.81
C ASN A 497 -1.87 -24.17 -4.64
N LEU A 498 -2.54 -23.10 -4.19
CA LEU A 498 -3.77 -22.57 -4.80
C LEU A 498 -3.50 -21.42 -5.77
N ALA A 499 -2.52 -20.58 -5.46
CA ALA A 499 -2.24 -19.35 -6.19
C ALA A 499 -0.72 -19.09 -6.34
N ASN A 500 0.07 -20.15 -6.50
CA ASN A 500 1.54 -20.14 -6.57
C ASN A 500 2.25 -19.67 -5.28
N GLU A 501 1.59 -19.74 -4.13
CA GLU A 501 2.15 -19.36 -2.83
C GLU A 501 3.12 -20.39 -2.25
N ILE A 502 3.10 -21.61 -2.75
CA ILE A 502 4.02 -22.71 -2.39
C ILE A 502 4.70 -23.21 -3.66
N SER A 503 6.01 -23.46 -3.59
CA SER A 503 6.74 -24.14 -4.66
C SER A 503 7.48 -25.37 -4.12
N ALA A 504 7.65 -26.40 -4.96
CA ALA A 504 8.40 -27.60 -4.61
C ALA A 504 9.91 -27.35 -4.69
N VAL A 505 10.34 -26.43 -5.55
CA VAL A 505 11.74 -26.08 -5.82
C VAL A 505 12.03 -24.68 -5.30
N SER A 506 13.18 -24.46 -4.70
CA SER A 506 13.71 -23.11 -4.40
C SER A 506 14.65 -22.69 -5.53
N PRO A 507 14.62 -21.42 -5.98
CA PRO A 507 15.59 -20.92 -6.94
C PRO A 507 17.01 -21.01 -6.36
N ILE A 508 18.01 -21.20 -7.21
CA ILE A 508 19.42 -21.20 -6.80
C ILE A 508 19.82 -19.79 -6.36
N GLU A 509 19.30 -18.78 -7.05
CA GLU A 509 19.47 -17.38 -6.72
C GLU A 509 18.14 -16.82 -6.26
N ASP A 510 18.01 -16.53 -4.98
CA ASP A 510 16.77 -16.06 -4.34
C ASP A 510 16.52 -14.54 -4.56
N ARG A 511 17.50 -13.81 -5.07
CA ARG A 511 17.37 -12.39 -5.41
C ARG A 511 17.22 -12.23 -6.91
N CYS A 512 16.35 -11.31 -7.33
CA CYS A 512 16.47 -10.74 -8.67
C CYS A 512 17.92 -10.28 -8.83
N MET A 513 18.68 -10.91 -9.73
CA MET A 513 19.98 -10.39 -10.10
C MET A 513 19.81 -8.91 -10.41
N GLU A 514 20.74 -8.11 -9.92
CA GLU A 514 20.84 -6.71 -10.29
C GLU A 514 20.64 -6.66 -11.80
N VAL A 515 19.54 -6.04 -12.21
CA VAL A 515 19.27 -5.82 -13.63
C VAL A 515 20.34 -4.84 -14.07
N LEU A 516 21.43 -5.40 -14.60
CA LEU A 516 22.54 -4.67 -15.18
C LEU A 516 22.07 -3.86 -16.40
#